data_6609352ebffd82241ed533e6a68d2fb3
#
_entry.id   6609352ebffd82241ed533e6a68d2fb3
#
_cell.length_a   1.000
_cell.length_b   1.000
_cell.length_c   1.000
_cell.angle_alpha   90.00
_cell.angle_beta   90.00
_cell.angle_gamma   90.00
#
_symmetry.space_group_name_H-M   'P 1'
#
loop_
_entity.id
_entity.type
_entity.pdbx_description
1 polymer ?
#
loop_
_entity_poly.entity_id
_entity_poly.type
_entity_poly.pdbx_seq_one_letter_code
_entity_poly.pdbx_strand_id
1 'polypeptide(L)'
;MIELGERDVAIWNLAAPFLATRDNDAHSLYAYGIARALLTQIASADENIVLPAILLHDTGWSTVDERENLEAIAPDRDGSRDHLVVKHEKEGARIARSILERVGIADVDVEQIVAIIDGHDTRRTALNVNDAIVKDSDKVWRVTAHGRRVVMDWFGLDGGQALRLCAARAYDDLFTDEAKAMSAALVALACIDSTEQLGNTYSRQDARQ
;
A
#
# COMPACT_ATOMS: atom_id res chain seq x y z
N MET A 1 17.53 3.12 4.22
CA MET A 1 17.03 1.78 4.63
C MET A 1 15.87 2.02 5.57
N ILE A 2 14.72 1.36 5.34
CA ILE A 2 13.60 1.43 6.28
C ILE A 2 13.97 0.57 7.47
N GLU A 3 14.13 1.18 8.66
CA GLU A 3 14.33 0.45 9.91
C GLU A 3 12.96 0.31 10.60
N LEU A 4 12.53 -0.92 10.81
CA LEU A 4 11.40 -1.23 11.66
C LEU A 4 11.84 -1.08 13.13
N GLY A 5 10.99 -0.47 13.97
CA GLY A 5 11.20 -0.49 15.42
C GLY A 5 11.04 -1.91 15.98
N GLU A 6 11.52 -2.15 17.20
CA GLU A 6 11.50 -3.50 17.81
C GLU A 6 10.09 -4.13 17.81
N ARG A 7 9.06 -3.35 18.17
CA ARG A 7 7.66 -3.77 18.12
C ARG A 7 7.26 -4.19 16.70
N ASP A 8 7.59 -3.38 15.72
CA ASP A 8 7.18 -3.60 14.32
C ASP A 8 7.96 -4.77 13.70
N VAL A 9 9.20 -5.03 14.14
CA VAL A 9 9.94 -6.25 13.80
C VAL A 9 9.24 -7.48 14.35
N ALA A 10 8.76 -7.44 15.59
CA ALA A 10 8.04 -8.56 16.20
C ALA A 10 6.71 -8.83 15.45
N ILE A 11 5.96 -7.79 15.08
CA ILE A 11 4.75 -7.89 14.24
C ILE A 11 5.10 -8.47 12.88
N TRP A 12 6.12 -7.92 12.20
CA TRP A 12 6.56 -8.35 10.88
C TRP A 12 6.91 -9.84 10.83
N ASN A 13 7.69 -10.32 11.80
CA ASN A 13 8.09 -11.72 11.85
C ASN A 13 6.90 -12.69 11.94
N LEU A 14 5.80 -12.26 12.54
CA LEU A 14 4.57 -13.05 12.64
C LEU A 14 3.67 -12.86 11.41
N ALA A 15 3.72 -11.70 10.75
CA ALA A 15 2.92 -11.36 9.58
C ALA A 15 3.48 -11.93 8.27
N ALA A 16 4.81 -12.00 8.12
CA ALA A 16 5.49 -12.37 6.89
C ALA A 16 4.96 -13.66 6.22
N PRO A 17 4.64 -14.75 6.95
CA PRO A 17 4.06 -15.95 6.34
C PRO A 17 2.71 -15.71 5.65
N PHE A 18 1.93 -14.71 6.07
CA PHE A 18 0.64 -14.34 5.50
C PHE A 18 0.77 -13.33 4.35
N LEU A 19 1.95 -12.74 4.16
CA LEU A 19 2.22 -11.75 3.12
C LEU A 19 2.99 -12.33 1.93
N ALA A 20 3.31 -13.62 1.94
CA ALA A 20 4.02 -14.32 0.87
C ALA A 20 3.10 -14.59 -0.36
N THR A 21 2.24 -13.67 -0.72
CA THR A 21 1.36 -13.73 -1.90
C THR A 21 1.36 -12.38 -2.61
N ARG A 22 1.44 -12.37 -3.93
CA ARG A 22 1.39 -11.18 -4.80
C ARG A 22 2.36 -10.04 -4.42
N ASP A 23 3.56 -10.35 -3.95
CA ASP A 23 4.52 -9.35 -3.44
C ASP A 23 3.96 -8.47 -2.29
N ASN A 24 2.97 -8.96 -1.53
CA ASN A 24 2.39 -8.21 -0.41
C ASN A 24 3.40 -7.95 0.71
N ASP A 25 4.45 -8.73 0.84
CA ASP A 25 5.57 -8.46 1.73
C ASP A 25 6.31 -7.17 1.34
N ALA A 26 6.70 -7.05 0.07
CA ALA A 26 7.33 -5.82 -0.43
C ALA A 26 6.33 -4.65 -0.39
N HIS A 27 5.07 -4.86 -0.83
CA HIS A 27 4.02 -3.86 -0.76
C HIS A 27 3.85 -3.28 0.65
N SER A 28 3.70 -4.13 1.66
CA SER A 28 3.50 -3.69 3.05
C SER A 28 4.68 -2.88 3.58
N LEU A 29 5.92 -3.24 3.22
CA LEU A 29 7.10 -2.48 3.61
C LEU A 29 7.19 -1.11 2.90
N TYR A 30 6.82 -1.03 1.62
CA TYR A 30 6.74 0.25 0.92
C TYR A 30 5.65 1.14 1.52
N ALA A 31 4.47 0.59 1.77
CA ALA A 31 3.36 1.30 2.38
C ALA A 31 3.71 1.78 3.81
N TYR A 32 4.42 0.95 4.59
CA TYR A 32 4.96 1.34 5.89
C TYR A 32 5.90 2.56 5.80
N GLY A 33 6.80 2.57 4.81
CA GLY A 33 7.69 3.71 4.57
C GLY A 33 6.93 4.99 4.23
N ILE A 34 5.87 4.88 3.43
CA ILE A 34 4.98 5.98 3.08
C ILE A 34 4.23 6.46 4.32
N ALA A 35 3.65 5.56 5.12
CA ALA A 35 2.97 5.88 6.36
C ALA A 35 3.88 6.65 7.34
N ARG A 36 5.13 6.20 7.50
CA ARG A 36 6.11 6.94 8.31
C ARG A 36 6.36 8.36 7.81
N ALA A 37 6.45 8.54 6.49
CA ALA A 37 6.62 9.87 5.91
C ALA A 37 5.40 10.76 6.17
N LEU A 38 4.17 10.24 6.04
CA LEU A 38 2.93 10.97 6.34
C LEU A 38 2.83 11.32 7.83
N LEU A 39 3.20 10.42 8.72
CA LEU A 39 3.22 10.66 10.18
C LEU A 39 4.16 11.80 10.58
N THR A 40 5.22 12.09 9.82
CA THR A 40 6.07 13.26 10.09
C THR A 40 5.37 14.60 9.80
N GLN A 41 4.31 14.58 9.01
CA GLN A 41 3.57 15.78 8.59
C GLN A 41 2.23 15.92 9.33
N ILE A 42 1.65 14.82 9.79
CA ILE A 42 0.31 14.78 10.39
C ILE A 42 0.43 14.44 11.88
N ALA A 43 0.72 15.47 12.69
CA ALA A 43 0.99 15.33 14.12
C ALA A 43 -0.21 14.82 14.96
N SER A 44 -1.42 14.84 14.41
CA SER A 44 -2.63 14.34 15.09
C SER A 44 -2.82 12.82 14.98
N ALA A 45 -1.98 12.14 14.20
CA ALA A 45 -2.04 10.71 14.02
C ALA A 45 -1.15 9.95 15.02
N ASP A 46 -1.55 8.73 15.36
CA ASP A 46 -0.84 7.87 16.29
C ASP A 46 -0.06 6.78 15.55
N GLU A 47 1.27 6.84 15.63
CA GLU A 47 2.17 5.85 15.02
C GLU A 47 1.96 4.44 15.58
N ASN A 48 1.48 4.33 16.85
CA ASN A 48 1.22 3.02 17.46
C ASN A 48 0.00 2.32 16.86
N ILE A 49 -0.87 3.05 16.20
CA ILE A 49 -2.02 2.52 15.46
C ILE A 49 -1.69 2.36 13.97
N VAL A 50 -1.14 3.41 13.34
CA VAL A 50 -0.92 3.45 11.88
C VAL A 50 0.09 2.41 11.43
N LEU A 51 1.25 2.31 12.11
CA LEU A 51 2.33 1.46 11.64
C LEU A 51 2.01 -0.04 11.75
N PRO A 52 1.45 -0.56 12.86
CA PRO A 52 0.95 -1.93 12.89
C PRO A 52 -0.18 -2.19 11.89
N ALA A 53 -1.11 -1.26 11.72
CA ALA A 53 -2.23 -1.44 10.79
C ALA A 53 -1.73 -1.62 9.36
N ILE A 54 -0.82 -0.77 8.88
CA ILE A 54 -0.28 -0.87 7.51
C ILE A 54 0.61 -2.11 7.29
N LEU A 55 1.30 -2.61 8.32
CA LEU A 55 2.04 -3.87 8.20
C LEU A 55 1.13 -5.10 8.07
N LEU A 56 -0.10 -5.01 8.59
CA LEU A 56 -1.00 -6.16 8.71
C LEU A 56 -2.18 -6.12 7.73
N HIS A 57 -2.45 -4.99 7.06
CA HIS A 57 -3.69 -4.76 6.30
C HIS A 57 -3.99 -5.85 5.25
N ASP A 58 -2.97 -6.32 4.56
CA ASP A 58 -3.08 -7.27 3.44
C ASP A 58 -2.85 -8.74 3.82
N THR A 59 -2.67 -9.05 5.12
CA THR A 59 -2.46 -10.44 5.58
C THR A 59 -3.60 -11.39 5.21
N GLY A 60 -4.80 -10.86 5.06
CA GLY A 60 -5.99 -11.66 4.73
C GLY A 60 -6.01 -12.22 3.32
N TRP A 61 -5.25 -11.67 2.38
CA TRP A 61 -5.11 -12.22 1.04
C TRP A 61 -4.52 -13.63 1.03
N SER A 62 -3.79 -14.04 2.07
CA SER A 62 -3.33 -15.42 2.25
C SER A 62 -4.45 -16.46 2.30
N THR A 63 -5.68 -16.03 2.53
CA THR A 63 -6.87 -16.90 2.64
C THR A 63 -7.69 -16.98 1.35
N VAL A 64 -7.27 -16.28 0.31
CA VAL A 64 -7.91 -16.24 -1.01
C VAL A 64 -6.99 -16.92 -2.03
N ASP A 65 -7.56 -17.67 -2.96
CA ASP A 65 -6.77 -18.31 -4.03
C ASP A 65 -6.03 -17.26 -4.86
N GLU A 66 -4.78 -17.53 -5.21
CA GLU A 66 -3.91 -16.55 -5.86
C GLU A 66 -4.44 -16.07 -7.22
N ARG A 67 -5.10 -16.96 -7.98
CA ARG A 67 -5.71 -16.59 -9.27
C ARG A 67 -6.91 -15.68 -9.06
N GLU A 68 -7.74 -15.99 -8.07
CA GLU A 68 -8.90 -15.18 -7.71
C GLU A 68 -8.52 -13.80 -7.15
N ASN A 69 -7.37 -13.70 -6.49
CA ASN A 69 -6.82 -12.43 -5.98
C ASN A 69 -6.67 -11.39 -7.08
N LEU A 70 -6.02 -11.75 -8.19
CA LEU A 70 -5.78 -10.83 -9.30
C LEU A 70 -7.09 -10.46 -10.02
N GLU A 71 -8.01 -11.41 -10.19
CA GLU A 71 -9.33 -11.14 -10.76
C GLU A 71 -10.15 -10.16 -9.90
N ALA A 72 -10.05 -10.27 -8.56
CA ALA A 72 -10.78 -9.39 -7.64
C ALA A 72 -10.34 -7.92 -7.70
N ILE A 73 -9.08 -7.65 -8.06
CA ILE A 73 -8.50 -6.30 -8.11
C ILE A 73 -8.26 -5.79 -9.53
N ALA A 74 -8.61 -6.56 -10.57
CA ALA A 74 -8.39 -6.22 -11.97
C ALA A 74 -9.04 -4.86 -12.33
N PRO A 75 -8.42 -4.08 -13.25
CA PRO A 75 -8.96 -2.77 -13.65
C PRO A 75 -10.34 -2.84 -14.31
N ASP A 76 -10.61 -3.92 -15.01
CA ASP A 76 -11.82 -4.19 -15.81
C ASP A 76 -12.80 -5.14 -15.10
N ARG A 77 -12.64 -5.33 -13.78
CA ARG A 77 -13.50 -6.21 -12.99
C ARG A 77 -14.99 -5.83 -13.10
N ASP A 78 -15.84 -6.84 -13.18
CA ASP A 78 -17.30 -6.69 -13.25
C ASP A 78 -18.00 -6.64 -11.87
N GLY A 79 -17.24 -6.70 -10.79
CA GLY A 79 -17.74 -6.74 -9.40
C GLY A 79 -18.14 -8.12 -8.91
N SER A 80 -18.09 -9.17 -9.74
CA SER A 80 -18.44 -10.53 -9.33
C SER A 80 -17.57 -11.09 -8.21
N ARG A 81 -16.36 -10.55 -8.06
CA ARG A 81 -15.34 -10.92 -7.07
C ARG A 81 -15.23 -9.96 -5.88
N ASP A 82 -16.08 -8.94 -5.77
CA ASP A 82 -16.02 -7.97 -4.67
C ASP A 82 -16.15 -8.61 -3.28
N HIS A 83 -16.82 -9.76 -3.20
CA HIS A 83 -16.90 -10.55 -1.97
C HIS A 83 -15.52 -11.06 -1.48
N LEU A 84 -14.53 -11.24 -2.36
CA LEU A 84 -13.16 -11.63 -2.01
C LEU A 84 -12.40 -10.45 -1.40
N VAL A 85 -12.66 -9.23 -1.87
CA VAL A 85 -12.12 -8.00 -1.26
C VAL A 85 -12.64 -7.86 0.18
N VAL A 86 -13.95 -8.07 0.41
CA VAL A 86 -14.51 -8.08 1.76
C VAL A 86 -13.96 -9.23 2.62
N LYS A 87 -13.74 -10.41 2.00
CA LYS A 87 -13.18 -11.56 2.71
C LYS A 87 -11.77 -11.27 3.21
N HIS A 88 -10.88 -10.70 2.35
CA HIS A 88 -9.50 -10.46 2.78
C HIS A 88 -9.43 -9.42 3.91
N GLU A 89 -10.27 -8.38 3.89
CA GLU A 89 -10.34 -7.40 4.97
C GLU A 89 -10.70 -8.06 6.31
N LYS A 90 -11.73 -8.89 6.33
CA LYS A 90 -12.19 -9.59 7.56
C LYS A 90 -11.17 -10.60 8.07
N GLU A 91 -10.60 -11.40 7.18
CA GLU A 91 -9.57 -12.37 7.55
C GLU A 91 -8.27 -11.67 7.96
N GLY A 92 -7.90 -10.56 7.31
CA GLY A 92 -6.79 -9.71 7.71
C GLY A 92 -6.97 -9.16 9.12
N ALA A 93 -8.15 -8.63 9.42
CA ALA A 93 -8.51 -8.16 10.76
C ALA A 93 -8.40 -9.27 11.82
N ARG A 94 -8.86 -10.49 11.50
CA ARG A 94 -8.75 -11.66 12.39
C ARG A 94 -7.30 -12.09 12.62
N ILE A 95 -6.48 -12.15 11.56
CA ILE A 95 -5.06 -12.48 11.62
C ILE A 95 -4.32 -11.40 12.43
N ALA A 96 -4.58 -10.12 12.14
CA ALA A 96 -3.98 -8.99 12.84
C ALA A 96 -4.24 -9.05 14.34
N ARG A 97 -5.48 -9.29 14.78
CA ARG A 97 -5.81 -9.46 16.20
C ARG A 97 -4.92 -10.50 16.86
N SER A 98 -4.82 -11.69 16.28
CA SER A 98 -4.02 -12.78 16.84
C SER A 98 -2.53 -12.43 16.94
N ILE A 99 -1.99 -11.68 15.95
CA ILE A 99 -0.59 -11.24 15.96
C ILE A 99 -0.38 -10.19 17.04
N LEU A 100 -1.24 -9.17 17.11
CA LEU A 100 -1.12 -8.05 18.04
C LEU A 100 -1.22 -8.50 19.51
N GLU A 101 -2.17 -9.41 19.81
CA GLU A 101 -2.31 -10.03 21.14
C GLU A 101 -1.03 -10.80 21.52
N ARG A 102 -0.44 -11.56 20.61
CA ARG A 102 0.81 -12.31 20.84
C ARG A 102 2.02 -11.40 21.08
N VAL A 103 2.03 -10.23 20.44
CA VAL A 103 3.09 -9.21 20.64
C VAL A 103 2.85 -8.43 21.94
N GLY A 104 1.65 -8.47 22.51
CA GLY A 104 1.30 -7.79 23.75
C GLY A 104 0.91 -6.33 23.57
N ILE A 105 0.27 -6.02 22.42
CA ILE A 105 -0.32 -4.70 22.19
C ILE A 105 -1.54 -4.52 23.10
N ALA A 106 -1.74 -3.29 23.59
CA ALA A 106 -2.87 -2.97 24.46
C ALA A 106 -4.24 -3.20 23.75
N ASP A 107 -5.22 -3.77 24.44
CA ASP A 107 -6.52 -4.13 23.85
C ASP A 107 -7.20 -2.97 23.13
N VAL A 108 -7.13 -1.75 23.66
CA VAL A 108 -7.70 -0.55 23.04
C VAL A 108 -7.07 -0.24 21.68
N ASP A 109 -5.79 -0.46 21.54
CA ASP A 109 -5.04 -0.26 20.28
C ASP A 109 -5.34 -1.39 19.30
N VAL A 110 -5.44 -2.63 19.78
CA VAL A 110 -5.84 -3.79 18.97
C VAL A 110 -7.20 -3.54 18.33
N GLU A 111 -8.20 -3.07 19.08
CA GLU A 111 -9.54 -2.78 18.54
C GLU A 111 -9.52 -1.70 17.46
N GLN A 112 -8.71 -0.64 17.62
CA GLN A 112 -8.58 0.39 16.61
C GLN A 112 -7.90 -0.13 15.34
N ILE A 113 -6.79 -0.85 15.48
CA ILE A 113 -6.03 -1.42 14.36
C ILE A 113 -6.91 -2.39 13.56
N VAL A 114 -7.59 -3.30 14.24
CA VAL A 114 -8.50 -4.28 13.64
C VAL A 114 -9.65 -3.59 12.89
N ALA A 115 -10.24 -2.54 13.48
CA ALA A 115 -11.31 -1.77 12.84
C ALA A 115 -10.83 -1.02 11.59
N ILE A 116 -9.57 -0.57 11.55
CA ILE A 116 -8.96 0.03 10.36
C ILE A 116 -8.81 -1.03 9.27
N ILE A 117 -8.25 -2.19 9.58
CA ILE A 117 -8.01 -3.28 8.64
C ILE A 117 -9.34 -3.80 8.05
N ASP A 118 -10.37 -3.98 8.88
CA ASP A 118 -11.71 -4.36 8.42
C ASP A 118 -12.37 -3.19 7.68
N GLY A 119 -12.21 -3.13 6.40
CA GLY A 119 -12.75 -2.09 5.51
C GLY A 119 -11.74 -1.09 4.98
N HIS A 120 -10.43 -1.41 4.99
CA HIS A 120 -9.40 -0.50 4.46
C HIS A 120 -9.54 -0.27 2.95
N ASP A 121 -10.05 -1.24 2.19
CA ASP A 121 -10.31 -1.14 0.75
C ASP A 121 -11.76 -0.75 0.43
N THR A 122 -12.74 -1.32 1.16
CA THR A 122 -14.15 -1.20 0.78
C THR A 122 -14.85 0.00 1.43
N ARG A 123 -14.43 0.45 2.60
CA ARG A 123 -15.02 1.60 3.28
C ARG A 123 -14.63 2.91 2.60
N ARG A 124 -15.62 3.63 2.09
CA ARG A 124 -15.47 4.86 1.32
C ARG A 124 -15.02 6.08 2.13
N THR A 125 -15.24 6.07 3.45
CA THR A 125 -14.89 7.16 4.35
C THR A 125 -13.89 6.67 5.38
N ALA A 126 -12.92 7.49 5.75
CA ALA A 126 -12.01 7.16 6.84
C ALA A 126 -12.71 7.27 8.21
N LEU A 127 -12.40 6.35 9.13
CA LEU A 127 -12.90 6.38 10.51
C LEU A 127 -12.33 7.58 11.29
N ASN A 128 -11.07 7.85 11.05
CA ASN A 128 -10.31 8.92 11.68
C ASN A 128 -9.02 9.16 10.88
N VAL A 129 -8.14 10.02 11.37
CA VAL A 129 -6.86 10.37 10.72
C VAL A 129 -5.92 9.16 10.59
N ASN A 130 -5.92 8.23 11.55
CA ASN A 130 -5.09 7.02 11.49
C ASN A 130 -5.52 6.12 10.32
N ASP A 131 -6.82 5.87 10.18
CA ASP A 131 -7.40 5.12 9.07
C ASP A 131 -7.13 5.83 7.71
N ALA A 132 -7.25 7.16 7.67
CA ALA A 132 -6.93 7.94 6.48
C ALA A 132 -5.48 7.70 6.02
N ILE A 133 -4.51 7.75 6.92
CA ILE A 133 -3.10 7.53 6.61
C ILE A 133 -2.84 6.08 6.14
N VAL A 134 -3.47 5.08 6.76
CA VAL A 134 -3.33 3.68 6.32
C VAL A 134 -3.84 3.51 4.89
N LYS A 135 -5.04 4.00 4.59
CA LYS A 135 -5.65 3.96 3.26
C LYS A 135 -4.82 4.73 2.22
N ASP A 136 -4.32 5.89 2.58
CA ASP A 136 -3.50 6.73 1.72
C ASP A 136 -2.17 6.04 1.41
N SER A 137 -1.53 5.44 2.42
CA SER A 137 -0.24 4.75 2.26
C SER A 137 -0.33 3.56 1.32
N ASP A 138 -1.38 2.77 1.44
CA ASP A 138 -1.68 1.69 0.52
C ASP A 138 -1.83 2.19 -0.93
N LYS A 139 -2.57 3.30 -1.13
CA LYS A 139 -2.85 3.82 -2.46
C LYS A 139 -1.66 4.55 -3.09
N VAL A 140 -0.91 5.34 -2.30
CA VAL A 140 0.29 6.06 -2.77
C VAL A 140 1.37 5.08 -3.23
N TRP A 141 1.48 3.89 -2.62
CA TRP A 141 2.42 2.87 -3.10
C TRP A 141 2.27 2.59 -4.61
N ARG A 142 1.05 2.56 -5.14
CA ARG A 142 0.77 2.25 -6.55
C ARG A 142 1.42 3.22 -7.53
N VAL A 143 1.65 4.48 -7.15
CA VAL A 143 2.33 5.48 -7.99
C VAL A 143 3.85 5.50 -7.81
N THR A 144 4.42 4.72 -6.88
CA THR A 144 5.87 4.53 -6.78
C THR A 144 6.41 3.75 -7.99
N ALA A 145 7.72 3.82 -8.22
CA ALA A 145 8.36 3.01 -9.28
C ALA A 145 8.17 1.50 -9.07
N HIS A 146 8.19 1.04 -7.80
CA HIS A 146 7.94 -0.35 -7.45
C HIS A 146 6.47 -0.73 -7.74
N GLY A 147 5.50 0.02 -7.21
CA GLY A 147 4.08 -0.28 -7.38
C GLY A 147 3.65 -0.30 -8.85
N ARG A 148 4.11 0.68 -9.66
CA ARG A 148 3.82 0.67 -11.10
C ARG A 148 4.36 -0.57 -11.80
N ARG A 149 5.59 -1.01 -11.48
CA ARG A 149 6.16 -2.22 -12.06
C ARG A 149 5.34 -3.46 -11.72
N VAL A 150 4.95 -3.60 -10.45
CA VAL A 150 4.10 -4.70 -10.00
C VAL A 150 2.74 -4.68 -10.71
N VAL A 151 2.10 -3.53 -10.86
CA VAL A 151 0.84 -3.37 -11.59
C VAL A 151 1.00 -3.69 -13.09
N MET A 152 2.13 -3.32 -13.69
CA MET A 152 2.45 -3.73 -15.08
C MET A 152 2.53 -5.25 -15.21
N ASP A 153 3.23 -5.92 -14.29
CA ASP A 153 3.41 -7.37 -14.30
C ASP A 153 2.08 -8.12 -14.06
N TRP A 154 1.26 -7.63 -13.12
CA TRP A 154 -0.04 -8.25 -12.82
C TRP A 154 -1.03 -8.22 -13.97
N PHE A 155 -1.07 -7.12 -14.73
CA PHE A 155 -2.12 -6.87 -15.72
C PHE A 155 -1.60 -6.77 -17.15
N GLY A 156 -0.32 -7.04 -17.39
CA GLY A 156 0.27 -6.98 -18.73
C GLY A 156 0.23 -5.57 -19.36
N LEU A 157 0.34 -4.52 -18.52
CA LEU A 157 0.25 -3.13 -18.96
C LEU A 157 1.63 -2.59 -19.36
N ASP A 158 1.64 -1.64 -20.31
CA ASP A 158 2.81 -0.80 -20.53
C ASP A 158 2.95 0.29 -19.44
N GLY A 159 4.13 0.93 -19.38
CA GLY A 159 4.42 1.93 -18.35
C GLY A 159 3.46 3.13 -18.36
N GLY A 160 3.01 3.56 -19.54
CA GLY A 160 2.05 4.66 -19.69
C GLY A 160 0.64 4.25 -19.25
N GLN A 161 0.23 3.02 -19.55
CA GLN A 161 -1.06 2.47 -19.10
C GLN A 161 -1.09 2.32 -17.60
N ALA A 162 -0.04 1.72 -17.01
CA ALA A 162 0.08 1.56 -15.57
C ALA A 162 0.08 2.90 -14.83
N LEU A 163 0.85 3.89 -15.33
CA LEU A 163 0.88 5.23 -14.73
C LEU A 163 -0.50 5.90 -14.74
N ARG A 164 -1.22 5.86 -15.86
CA ARG A 164 -2.58 6.42 -15.94
C ARG A 164 -3.55 5.73 -14.99
N LEU A 165 -3.51 4.40 -14.93
CA LEU A 165 -4.36 3.63 -14.04
C LEU A 165 -4.08 3.95 -12.56
N CYS A 166 -2.81 3.92 -12.15
CA CYS A 166 -2.42 4.17 -10.77
C CYS A 166 -2.70 5.62 -10.35
N ALA A 167 -2.40 6.59 -11.22
CA ALA A 167 -2.64 8.01 -10.96
C ALA A 167 -4.13 8.33 -10.82
N ALA A 168 -4.98 7.79 -11.69
CA ALA A 168 -6.42 7.99 -11.61
C ALA A 168 -7.00 7.45 -10.29
N ARG A 169 -6.62 6.22 -9.91
CA ARG A 169 -7.07 5.63 -8.64
C ARG A 169 -6.58 6.40 -7.42
N ALA A 170 -5.33 6.85 -7.41
CA ALA A 170 -4.81 7.64 -6.31
C ALA A 170 -5.49 9.01 -6.20
N TYR A 171 -5.79 9.67 -7.33
CA TYR A 171 -6.38 11.01 -7.32
C TYR A 171 -7.75 11.05 -6.65
N ASP A 172 -8.60 10.07 -6.92
CA ASP A 172 -9.99 10.05 -6.45
C ASP A 172 -10.14 9.51 -5.02
N ASP A 173 -9.17 8.73 -4.54
CA ASP A 173 -9.31 7.90 -3.33
C ASP A 173 -8.45 8.36 -2.14
N LEU A 174 -7.60 9.41 -2.29
CA LEU A 174 -6.76 9.90 -1.21
C LEU A 174 -7.50 10.87 -0.28
N PHE A 175 -7.29 10.70 1.02
CA PHE A 175 -7.96 11.46 2.08
C PHE A 175 -7.19 12.71 2.49
N THR A 176 -5.86 12.57 2.75
CA THR A 176 -5.04 13.64 3.30
C THR A 176 -4.40 14.50 2.20
N ASP A 177 -4.22 15.78 2.46
CA ASP A 177 -3.58 16.68 1.49
C ASP A 177 -2.08 16.38 1.34
N GLU A 178 -1.45 15.86 2.39
CA GLU A 178 -0.06 15.37 2.38
C GLU A 178 0.12 14.17 1.43
N ALA A 179 -0.80 13.22 1.47
CA ALA A 179 -0.77 12.06 0.56
C ALA A 179 -1.06 12.48 -0.88
N LYS A 180 -1.98 13.42 -1.11
CA LYS A 180 -2.25 13.99 -2.44
C LYS A 180 -1.01 14.68 -3.01
N ALA A 181 -0.33 15.49 -2.19
CA ALA A 181 0.91 16.17 -2.59
C ALA A 181 2.03 15.16 -2.91
N MET A 182 2.21 14.14 -2.06
CA MET A 182 3.18 13.06 -2.29
C MET A 182 2.87 12.30 -3.58
N SER A 183 1.62 11.90 -3.79
CA SER A 183 1.17 11.21 -5.00
C SER A 183 1.42 12.05 -6.26
N ALA A 184 1.06 13.33 -6.24
CA ALA A 184 1.28 14.25 -7.34
C ALA A 184 2.77 14.37 -7.71
N ALA A 185 3.65 14.47 -6.71
CA ALA A 185 5.10 14.52 -6.93
C ALA A 185 5.63 13.23 -7.57
N LEU A 186 5.20 12.05 -7.09
CA LEU A 186 5.61 10.76 -7.64
C LEU A 186 5.11 10.56 -9.08
N VAL A 187 3.88 10.99 -9.38
CA VAL A 187 3.33 10.96 -10.74
C VAL A 187 4.10 11.89 -11.67
N ALA A 188 4.44 13.11 -11.22
CA ALA A 188 5.22 14.06 -12.02
C ALA A 188 6.61 13.50 -12.35
N LEU A 189 7.31 12.91 -11.39
CA LEU A 189 8.59 12.25 -11.61
C LEU A 189 8.47 11.09 -12.61
N ALA A 190 7.43 10.27 -12.47
CA ALA A 190 7.18 9.16 -13.38
C ALA A 190 6.89 9.60 -14.82
N CYS A 191 6.21 10.74 -15.01
CA CYS A 191 6.01 11.34 -16.33
C CYS A 191 7.35 11.79 -16.96
N ILE A 192 8.25 12.36 -16.16
CA ILE A 192 9.58 12.77 -16.62
C ILE A 192 10.41 11.55 -17.04
N ASP A 193 10.42 10.50 -16.22
CA ASP A 193 11.17 9.26 -16.48
C ASP A 193 10.67 8.53 -17.76
N SER A 194 9.40 8.67 -18.10
CA SER A 194 8.80 8.06 -19.29
C SER A 194 8.95 8.90 -20.57
N THR A 195 9.41 10.15 -20.46
CA THR A 195 9.63 11.06 -21.59
C THR A 195 11.06 10.89 -22.11
N GLU A 196 11.22 10.68 -23.43
CA GLU A 196 12.53 10.77 -24.07
C GLU A 196 13.10 12.18 -23.85
N GLN A 197 14.10 12.30 -22.99
CA GLN A 197 14.75 13.57 -22.71
C GLN A 197 15.91 13.78 -23.69
N LEU A 198 15.95 14.96 -24.28
CA LEU A 198 17.09 15.41 -25.13
C LEU A 198 18.44 15.28 -24.40
N GLY A 199 18.47 15.35 -23.06
CA GLY A 199 19.67 15.17 -22.24
C GLY A 199 20.28 13.77 -22.27
N ASN A 200 19.50 12.72 -22.55
CA ASN A 200 20.02 11.35 -22.64
C ASN A 200 20.84 11.08 -23.90
N THR A 201 20.77 11.94 -24.91
CA THR A 201 21.58 11.87 -26.12
C THR A 201 23.01 12.38 -25.92
N TYR A 202 23.26 13.23 -24.92
CA TYR A 202 24.59 13.82 -24.67
C TYR A 202 25.53 12.94 -23.85
N SER A 203 24.99 12.13 -22.91
CA SER A 203 25.83 11.37 -21.98
C SER A 203 26.44 10.08 -22.52
N ARG A 204 26.04 9.62 -23.71
CA ARG A 204 26.56 8.38 -24.32
C ARG A 204 27.62 8.57 -25.39
N GLN A 205 27.79 9.76 -25.94
CA GLN A 205 28.79 10.04 -26.98
C GLN A 205 30.12 10.54 -26.40
N ASP A 206 30.12 11.26 -25.27
CA ASP A 206 31.35 11.83 -24.69
C ASP A 206 32.15 10.85 -23.81
N ALA A 207 31.62 9.67 -23.52
CA ALA A 207 32.31 8.63 -22.74
C ALA A 207 33.17 7.68 -23.62
N ARG A 208 33.32 7.96 -24.92
CA ARG A 208 34.08 7.11 -25.88
C ARG A 208 35.18 7.85 -26.63
N GLN A 209 35.66 9.00 -26.12
CA GLN A 209 36.89 9.63 -26.63
C GLN A 209 38.01 9.60 -25.62
#